data_7d890b01f253e78ddb779c0676bc4675
#
_entry.id   7d890b01f253e78ddb779c0676bc4675
#
_cell.length_a   1.000
_cell.length_b   1.000
_cell.length_c   1.000
_cell.angle_alpha   90.00
_cell.angle_beta   90.00
_cell.angle_gamma   90.00
#
_symmetry.space_group_name_H-M   'P 1'
#
loop_
_entity.id
_entity.type
_entity.pdbx_description
1 polymer ?
#
loop_
_entity_poly.entity_id
_entity_poly.type
_entity_poly.pdbx_seq_one_letter_code
_entity_poly.pdbx_strand_id
1 'polypeptide(L)'
;MFQVWFSGGVHHAVEAAARVGAQSFGLFLRPQRTWQAPPLKPGVADQFKALCAEHNFPPHLILPHGSYLVNLASPNPELREKSIATLVEEMVRCQQLGLTLFNIHPGSTCGKLSRQEGIRLVAEGVNRVHRETKGSAVKVVLENMCRQGDTLGGDLEELKLIIDQVEEKERVGVCLDTCHAMAAGYDLSTPEGFERLCCEFETKVGWQWLVGVHINDSLGPAGSHR
;
A
#
# COMPACT_ATOMS: atom_id res chain seq x y z
N MET A 1 8.91 5.91 -6.43
CA MET A 1 7.66 6.02 -7.25
C MET A 1 7.12 7.43 -7.10
N PHE A 2 6.69 8.06 -8.18
CA PHE A 2 6.11 9.41 -8.16
C PHE A 2 4.60 9.32 -7.87
N GLN A 3 4.13 9.98 -6.82
CA GLN A 3 2.71 9.98 -6.46
C GLN A 3 1.99 11.12 -7.19
N VAL A 4 1.00 10.79 -8.00
CA VAL A 4 0.28 11.77 -8.83
C VAL A 4 -1.06 12.13 -8.20
N TRP A 5 -1.26 13.43 -8.00
CA TRP A 5 -2.56 14.00 -7.62
C TRP A 5 -3.27 14.48 -8.88
N PHE A 6 -4.54 14.13 -9.04
CA PHE A 6 -5.34 14.56 -10.20
C PHE A 6 -6.76 14.90 -9.80
N SER A 7 -7.34 15.83 -10.54
CA SER A 7 -8.78 16.14 -10.52
C SER A 7 -9.39 15.68 -11.85
N GLY A 8 -10.64 15.20 -11.82
CA GLY A 8 -11.37 14.88 -13.05
C GLY A 8 -11.41 13.40 -13.47
N GLY A 9 -10.56 12.54 -12.91
CA GLY A 9 -10.58 11.09 -13.21
C GLY A 9 -9.20 10.44 -13.17
N VAL A 10 -9.16 9.13 -12.87
CA VAL A 10 -7.91 8.37 -12.68
C VAL A 10 -7.00 8.36 -13.92
N HIS A 11 -7.57 8.48 -15.12
CA HIS A 11 -6.81 8.52 -16.38
C HIS A 11 -5.87 9.73 -16.47
N HIS A 12 -6.22 10.87 -15.85
CA HIS A 12 -5.32 12.03 -15.80
C HIS A 12 -4.02 11.79 -15.01
N ALA A 13 -4.00 10.79 -14.13
CA ALA A 13 -2.76 10.39 -13.46
C ALA A 13 -1.72 9.86 -14.44
N VAL A 14 -2.16 9.13 -15.48
CA VAL A 14 -1.27 8.59 -16.52
C VAL A 14 -0.63 9.74 -17.32
N GLU A 15 -1.45 10.69 -17.78
CA GLU A 15 -0.98 11.87 -18.51
C GLU A 15 -0.01 12.72 -17.67
N ALA A 16 -0.31 12.90 -16.39
CA ALA A 16 0.53 13.66 -15.48
C ALA A 16 1.88 12.96 -15.23
N ALA A 17 1.88 11.63 -15.06
CA ALA A 17 3.10 10.84 -14.93
C ALA A 17 3.96 10.91 -16.21
N ALA A 18 3.35 10.76 -17.38
CA ALA A 18 4.03 10.86 -18.66
C ALA A 18 4.65 12.25 -18.87
N ARG A 19 3.94 13.32 -18.52
CA ARG A 19 4.40 14.70 -18.66
C ARG A 19 5.68 15.00 -17.89
N VAL A 20 5.89 14.36 -16.73
CA VAL A 20 7.10 14.54 -15.93
C VAL A 20 8.17 13.49 -16.23
N GLY A 21 7.96 12.65 -17.25
CA GLY A 21 8.92 11.61 -17.63
C GLY A 21 9.03 10.47 -16.63
N ALA A 22 8.00 10.24 -15.80
CA ALA A 22 8.01 9.15 -14.84
C ALA A 22 8.04 7.79 -15.55
N GLN A 23 8.74 6.82 -14.98
CA GLN A 23 8.76 5.43 -15.46
C GLN A 23 7.81 4.52 -14.64
N SER A 24 7.40 4.98 -13.46
CA SER A 24 6.42 4.33 -12.59
C SER A 24 5.72 5.40 -11.76
N PHE A 25 4.48 5.13 -11.34
CA PHE A 25 3.74 6.08 -10.52
C PHE A 25 2.78 5.40 -9.55
N GLY A 26 2.45 6.14 -8.48
CA GLY A 26 1.37 5.84 -7.55
C GLY A 26 0.20 6.79 -7.74
N LEU A 27 -1.00 6.33 -7.42
CA LEU A 27 -2.22 7.14 -7.46
C LEU A 27 -3.22 6.69 -6.40
N PHE A 28 -4.20 7.53 -6.11
CA PHE A 28 -5.36 7.13 -5.32
C PHE A 28 -6.54 6.83 -6.26
N LEU A 29 -7.23 5.73 -6.01
CA LEU A 29 -8.37 5.31 -6.83
C LEU A 29 -9.66 6.05 -6.48
N ARG A 30 -9.66 6.76 -5.35
CA ARG A 30 -10.81 7.46 -4.77
C ARG A 30 -10.34 8.59 -3.84
N PRO A 31 -11.23 9.51 -3.42
CA PRO A 31 -10.89 10.50 -2.41
C PRO A 31 -10.45 9.84 -1.10
N GLN A 32 -9.30 10.24 -0.56
CA GLN A 32 -8.63 9.57 0.55
C GLN A 32 -9.31 9.73 1.92
N ARG A 33 -10.16 10.74 2.07
CA ARG A 33 -10.76 11.13 3.35
C ARG A 33 -12.28 10.96 3.36
N THR A 34 -12.82 10.14 2.48
CA THR A 34 -14.25 9.82 2.41
C THR A 34 -14.46 8.32 2.35
N TRP A 35 -15.44 7.82 3.10
CA TRP A 35 -15.79 6.41 3.12
C TRP A 35 -16.59 5.96 1.89
N GLN A 36 -17.22 6.89 1.22
CA GLN A 36 -18.00 6.62 0.03
C GLN A 36 -17.36 7.29 -1.17
N ALA A 37 -17.34 6.59 -2.28
CA ALA A 37 -16.91 7.13 -3.56
C ALA A 37 -17.85 6.63 -4.66
N PRO A 38 -18.20 7.47 -5.64
CA PRO A 38 -18.99 7.01 -6.78
C PRO A 38 -18.22 5.94 -7.56
N PRO A 39 -18.90 5.01 -8.24
CA PRO A 39 -18.24 4.05 -9.12
C PRO A 39 -17.48 4.78 -10.23
N LEU A 40 -16.54 4.07 -10.86
CA LEU A 40 -15.87 4.59 -12.05
C LEU A 40 -16.92 4.90 -13.12
N LYS A 41 -16.82 6.09 -13.73
CA LYS A 41 -17.72 6.46 -14.83
C LYS A 41 -17.51 5.53 -16.03
N PRO A 42 -18.53 5.26 -16.83
CA PRO A 42 -18.39 4.49 -18.06
C PRO A 42 -17.27 5.04 -18.96
N GLY A 43 -16.46 4.14 -19.52
CA GLY A 43 -15.34 4.50 -20.41
C GLY A 43 -14.05 4.95 -19.72
N VAL A 44 -14.08 5.34 -18.43
CA VAL A 44 -12.85 5.78 -17.72
C VAL A 44 -11.82 4.67 -17.60
N ALA A 45 -12.25 3.44 -17.34
CA ALA A 45 -11.33 2.30 -17.24
C ALA A 45 -10.66 1.99 -18.59
N ASP A 46 -11.38 2.08 -19.68
CA ASP A 46 -10.83 1.83 -21.01
C ASP A 46 -9.88 2.94 -21.43
N GLN A 47 -10.23 4.20 -21.14
CA GLN A 47 -9.34 5.34 -21.36
C GLN A 47 -8.06 5.24 -20.54
N PHE A 48 -8.15 4.84 -19.26
CA PHE A 48 -6.99 4.62 -18.41
C PHE A 48 -6.05 3.55 -19.02
N LYS A 49 -6.61 2.40 -19.41
CA LYS A 49 -5.84 1.30 -20.03
C LYS A 49 -5.20 1.72 -21.36
N ALA A 50 -5.92 2.47 -22.19
CA ALA A 50 -5.41 2.96 -23.45
C ALA A 50 -4.21 3.91 -23.25
N LEU A 51 -4.32 4.88 -22.33
CA LEU A 51 -3.23 5.79 -21.99
C LEU A 51 -2.04 5.07 -21.36
N CYS A 52 -2.27 4.06 -20.51
CA CYS A 52 -1.18 3.23 -19.98
C CYS A 52 -0.42 2.50 -21.09
N ALA A 53 -1.13 1.97 -22.08
CA ALA A 53 -0.51 1.33 -23.24
C ALA A 53 0.26 2.34 -24.11
N GLU A 54 -0.32 3.51 -24.39
CA GLU A 54 0.29 4.59 -25.17
C GLU A 54 1.60 5.10 -24.55
N HIS A 55 1.62 5.28 -23.22
CA HIS A 55 2.77 5.80 -22.50
C HIS A 55 3.69 4.73 -21.88
N ASN A 56 3.50 3.46 -22.25
CA ASN A 56 4.31 2.32 -21.77
C ASN A 56 4.34 2.16 -20.23
N PHE A 57 3.19 2.28 -19.58
CA PHE A 57 3.01 1.98 -18.17
C PHE A 57 2.32 0.61 -17.98
N PRO A 58 3.06 -0.51 -18.00
CA PRO A 58 2.49 -1.81 -17.68
C PRO A 58 2.03 -1.87 -16.21
N PRO A 59 1.06 -2.75 -15.86
CA PRO A 59 0.42 -2.77 -14.54
C PRO A 59 1.37 -2.87 -13.34
N HIS A 60 2.52 -3.54 -13.50
CA HIS A 60 3.51 -3.68 -12.42
C HIS A 60 4.32 -2.41 -12.12
N LEU A 61 4.23 -1.38 -12.96
CA LEU A 61 4.85 -0.07 -12.73
C LEU A 61 3.88 0.94 -12.09
N ILE A 62 2.66 0.49 -11.78
CA ILE A 62 1.62 1.34 -11.19
C ILE A 62 1.22 0.76 -9.84
N LEU A 63 1.41 1.53 -8.76
CA LEU A 63 1.07 1.11 -7.40
C LEU A 63 0.01 2.05 -6.80
N PRO A 64 -1.28 1.73 -6.94
CA PRO A 64 -2.34 2.48 -6.27
C PRO A 64 -2.21 2.40 -4.76
N HIS A 65 -2.58 3.47 -4.09
CA HIS A 65 -2.60 3.55 -2.63
C HIS A 65 -4.03 3.58 -2.11
N GLY A 66 -4.29 2.79 -1.08
CA GLY A 66 -5.58 2.73 -0.40
C GLY A 66 -5.89 3.99 0.41
N SER A 67 -7.15 4.15 0.76
CA SER A 67 -7.63 5.25 1.61
C SER A 67 -6.95 5.24 2.98
N TYR A 68 -6.49 6.40 3.45
CA TYR A 68 -5.92 6.59 4.80
C TYR A 68 -6.92 6.37 5.93
N LEU A 69 -8.21 6.26 5.64
CA LEU A 69 -9.25 5.95 6.65
C LEU A 69 -9.26 4.48 7.05
N VAL A 70 -8.67 3.61 6.22
CA VAL A 70 -8.64 2.16 6.45
C VAL A 70 -7.75 1.82 7.65
N ASN A 71 -8.28 1.00 8.55
CA ASN A 71 -7.53 0.45 9.67
C ASN A 71 -7.99 -0.97 9.97
N LEU A 72 -7.28 -1.96 9.41
CA LEU A 72 -7.58 -3.39 9.63
C LEU A 72 -7.26 -3.85 11.05
N ALA A 73 -6.35 -3.17 11.75
CA ALA A 73 -5.98 -3.46 13.14
C ALA A 73 -6.83 -2.71 14.17
N SER A 74 -7.88 -1.99 13.75
CA SER A 74 -8.71 -1.21 14.66
C SER A 74 -9.32 -2.07 15.77
N PRO A 75 -9.33 -1.60 17.05
CA PRO A 75 -10.07 -2.25 18.13
C PRO A 75 -11.60 -2.19 17.93
N ASN A 76 -12.09 -1.25 17.10
CA ASN A 76 -13.51 -1.12 16.80
C ASN A 76 -13.91 -2.07 15.64
N PRO A 77 -14.78 -3.09 15.89
CA PRO A 77 -15.20 -4.03 14.86
C PRO A 77 -15.94 -3.37 13.67
N GLU A 78 -16.76 -2.37 13.94
CA GLU A 78 -17.51 -1.66 12.88
C GLU A 78 -16.55 -0.91 11.93
N LEU A 79 -15.47 -0.32 12.48
CA LEU A 79 -14.44 0.33 11.67
C LEU A 79 -13.66 -0.69 10.85
N ARG A 80 -13.37 -1.90 11.40
CA ARG A 80 -12.73 -2.98 10.63
C ARG A 80 -13.62 -3.44 9.48
N GLU A 81 -14.92 -3.70 9.73
CA GLU A 81 -15.86 -4.07 8.67
C GLU A 81 -15.91 -3.02 7.55
N LYS A 82 -15.99 -1.76 7.92
CA LYS A 82 -15.98 -0.64 6.98
C LYS A 82 -14.67 -0.55 6.21
N SER A 83 -13.56 -0.83 6.87
CA SER A 83 -12.22 -0.88 6.26
C SER A 83 -12.13 -2.01 5.22
N ILE A 84 -12.56 -3.21 5.57
CA ILE A 84 -12.58 -4.37 4.66
C ILE A 84 -13.45 -4.08 3.44
N ALA A 85 -14.68 -3.60 3.64
CA ALA A 85 -15.58 -3.25 2.53
C ALA A 85 -14.98 -2.19 1.60
N THR A 86 -14.26 -1.21 2.17
CA THR A 86 -13.55 -0.19 1.39
C THR A 86 -12.42 -0.80 0.57
N LEU A 87 -11.61 -1.69 1.17
CA LEU A 87 -10.53 -2.36 0.45
C LEU A 87 -11.05 -3.27 -0.68
N VAL A 88 -12.14 -4.00 -0.45
CA VAL A 88 -12.79 -4.80 -1.49
C VAL A 88 -13.20 -3.93 -2.67
N GLU A 89 -13.83 -2.79 -2.39
CA GLU A 89 -14.24 -1.84 -3.42
C GLU A 89 -13.03 -1.29 -4.20
N GLU A 90 -11.94 -0.93 -3.53
CA GLU A 90 -10.72 -0.42 -4.17
C GLU A 90 -10.01 -1.53 -4.97
N MET A 91 -10.01 -2.77 -4.50
CA MET A 91 -9.50 -3.93 -5.26
C MET A 91 -10.31 -4.19 -6.54
N VAL A 92 -11.63 -4.05 -6.49
CA VAL A 92 -12.49 -4.13 -7.68
C VAL A 92 -12.16 -3.01 -8.67
N ARG A 93 -11.88 -1.79 -8.20
CA ARG A 93 -11.40 -0.70 -9.08
C ARG A 93 -10.06 -1.04 -9.73
N CYS A 94 -9.12 -1.62 -8.98
CA CYS A 94 -7.86 -2.10 -9.55
C CYS A 94 -8.11 -3.08 -10.69
N GLN A 95 -9.00 -4.06 -10.50
CA GLN A 95 -9.37 -5.02 -11.56
C GLN A 95 -9.95 -4.33 -12.79
N GLN A 96 -10.87 -3.40 -12.62
CA GLN A 96 -11.49 -2.64 -13.70
C GLN A 96 -10.46 -1.86 -14.52
N LEU A 97 -9.45 -1.31 -13.85
CA LEU A 97 -8.35 -0.55 -14.44
C LEU A 97 -7.22 -1.43 -15.00
N GLY A 98 -7.29 -2.76 -14.81
CA GLY A 98 -6.25 -3.69 -15.26
C GLY A 98 -4.98 -3.64 -14.39
N LEU A 99 -5.06 -3.14 -13.17
CA LEU A 99 -3.93 -3.04 -12.23
C LEU A 99 -3.76 -4.34 -11.43
N THR A 100 -2.54 -4.62 -11.00
CA THR A 100 -2.18 -5.87 -10.33
C THR A 100 -1.65 -5.70 -8.91
N LEU A 101 -1.42 -4.46 -8.48
CA LEU A 101 -0.90 -4.10 -7.16
C LEU A 101 -1.84 -3.13 -6.48
N PHE A 102 -1.95 -3.19 -5.15
CA PHE A 102 -2.73 -2.26 -4.35
C PHE A 102 -2.12 -2.09 -2.96
N ASN A 103 -1.52 -0.92 -2.70
CA ASN A 103 -0.77 -0.61 -1.49
C ASN A 103 -1.66 -0.14 -0.35
N ILE A 104 -1.41 -0.63 0.85
CA ILE A 104 -2.10 -0.22 2.08
C ILE A 104 -1.14 -0.06 3.26
N HIS A 105 -1.47 0.83 4.18
CA HIS A 105 -0.92 0.81 5.52
C HIS A 105 -1.55 -0.35 6.31
N PRO A 106 -0.78 -1.15 7.08
CA PRO A 106 -1.34 -2.24 7.88
C PRO A 106 -2.40 -1.79 8.89
N GLY A 107 -2.25 -0.59 9.46
CA GLY A 107 -3.18 -0.01 10.41
C GLY A 107 -2.57 0.20 11.79
N SER A 108 -3.42 0.46 12.79
CA SER A 108 -3.03 0.79 14.16
C SER A 108 -3.93 0.09 15.18
N THR A 109 -3.33 -0.42 16.25
CA THR A 109 -4.06 -0.98 17.41
C THR A 109 -4.68 0.10 18.29
N CYS A 110 -4.37 1.36 18.05
CA CYS A 110 -4.83 2.52 18.82
C CYS A 110 -4.55 2.38 20.33
N GLY A 111 -3.50 1.65 20.70
CA GLY A 111 -3.13 1.38 22.09
C GLY A 111 -4.12 0.52 22.89
N LYS A 112 -5.11 -0.08 22.22
CA LYS A 112 -6.18 -0.86 22.88
C LYS A 112 -6.05 -2.37 22.66
N LEU A 113 -5.22 -2.79 21.75
CA LEU A 113 -4.92 -4.20 21.46
C LEU A 113 -3.42 -4.43 21.52
N SER A 114 -3.01 -5.66 21.79
CA SER A 114 -1.61 -6.05 21.64
C SER A 114 -1.18 -6.01 20.17
N ARG A 115 0.12 -5.86 19.92
CA ARG A 115 0.65 -5.91 18.55
C ARG A 115 0.35 -7.24 17.86
N GLN A 116 0.44 -8.36 18.58
CA GLN A 116 0.09 -9.68 18.06
C GLN A 116 -1.37 -9.77 17.62
N GLU A 117 -2.28 -9.25 18.43
CA GLU A 117 -3.70 -9.20 18.08
C GLU A 117 -3.94 -8.33 16.85
N GLY A 118 -3.29 -7.16 16.77
CA GLY A 118 -3.35 -6.28 15.61
C GLY A 118 -2.85 -6.97 14.35
N ILE A 119 -1.71 -7.66 14.40
CA ILE A 119 -1.14 -8.44 13.29
C ILE A 119 -2.13 -9.50 12.80
N ARG A 120 -2.73 -10.26 13.73
CA ARG A 120 -3.76 -11.26 13.42
C ARG A 120 -4.95 -10.64 12.69
N LEU A 121 -5.46 -9.50 13.20
CA LEU A 121 -6.60 -8.81 12.60
C LEU A 121 -6.30 -8.28 11.19
N VAL A 122 -5.08 -7.78 10.95
CA VAL A 122 -4.66 -7.37 9.60
C VAL A 122 -4.68 -8.56 8.65
N ALA A 123 -4.07 -9.68 9.05
CA ALA A 123 -4.04 -10.89 8.23
C ALA A 123 -5.44 -11.43 7.93
N GLU A 124 -6.32 -11.47 8.92
CA GLU A 124 -7.73 -11.85 8.75
C GLU A 124 -8.47 -10.92 7.78
N GLY A 125 -8.23 -9.60 7.92
CA GLY A 125 -8.79 -8.61 7.01
C GLY A 125 -8.33 -8.82 5.57
N VAL A 126 -7.03 -9.04 5.35
CA VAL A 126 -6.46 -9.36 4.02
C VAL A 126 -7.05 -10.65 3.46
N ASN A 127 -7.12 -11.72 4.27
CA ASN A 127 -7.72 -13.00 3.86
C ASN A 127 -9.19 -12.83 3.44
N ARG A 128 -9.93 -11.99 4.16
CA ARG A 128 -11.32 -11.70 3.81
C ARG A 128 -11.42 -10.89 2.52
N VAL A 129 -10.59 -9.87 2.33
CA VAL A 129 -10.49 -9.12 1.07
C VAL A 129 -10.20 -10.07 -0.11
N HIS A 130 -9.26 -11.01 0.05
CA HIS A 130 -8.95 -12.00 -0.97
C HIS A 130 -10.14 -12.90 -1.29
N ARG A 131 -10.85 -13.41 -0.29
CA ARG A 131 -12.07 -14.23 -0.49
C ARG A 131 -13.18 -13.46 -1.20
N GLU A 132 -13.42 -12.21 -0.83
CA GLU A 132 -14.45 -11.35 -1.43
C GLU A 132 -14.08 -10.88 -2.86
N THR A 133 -12.78 -10.93 -3.20
CA THR A 133 -12.26 -10.64 -4.55
C THR A 133 -11.69 -11.88 -5.22
N LYS A 134 -12.32 -13.03 -5.01
CA LYS A 134 -11.87 -14.33 -5.55
C LYS A 134 -11.70 -14.27 -7.07
N GLY A 135 -10.58 -14.83 -7.55
CA GLY A 135 -10.21 -14.80 -8.98
C GLY A 135 -9.51 -13.53 -9.44
N SER A 136 -9.32 -12.56 -8.54
CA SER A 136 -8.50 -11.38 -8.81
C SER A 136 -7.02 -11.70 -8.82
N ALA A 137 -6.28 -11.13 -9.77
CA ALA A 137 -4.81 -11.16 -9.78
C ALA A 137 -4.19 -10.01 -8.95
N VAL A 138 -5.00 -9.11 -8.38
CA VAL A 138 -4.51 -7.96 -7.62
C VAL A 138 -3.93 -8.42 -6.29
N LYS A 139 -2.70 -7.99 -5.99
CA LYS A 139 -2.02 -8.22 -4.71
C LYS A 139 -2.31 -7.09 -3.75
N VAL A 140 -2.61 -7.42 -2.50
CA VAL A 140 -2.52 -6.47 -1.39
C VAL A 140 -1.04 -6.28 -1.05
N VAL A 141 -0.58 -5.03 -1.06
CA VAL A 141 0.81 -4.67 -0.78
C VAL A 141 0.86 -3.94 0.56
N LEU A 142 1.58 -4.52 1.52
CA LEU A 142 1.72 -3.98 2.88
C LEU A 142 2.90 -3.01 2.91
N GLU A 143 2.67 -1.78 3.34
CA GLU A 143 3.73 -0.77 3.43
C GLU A 143 4.39 -0.80 4.81
N ASN A 144 5.75 -0.65 4.85
CA ASN A 144 6.43 -0.40 6.11
C ASN A 144 6.05 0.97 6.67
N MET A 145 6.03 1.09 7.99
CA MET A 145 5.59 2.30 8.69
C MET A 145 6.70 2.93 9.54
N CYS A 146 6.50 4.17 9.94
CA CYS A 146 7.48 5.00 10.66
C CYS A 146 7.55 4.73 12.18
N ARG A 147 6.91 3.70 12.71
CA ARG A 147 6.78 3.41 14.17
C ARG A 147 6.05 4.51 14.94
N GLN A 148 5.19 5.28 14.28
CA GLN A 148 4.41 6.30 14.96
C GLN A 148 3.33 5.67 15.84
N GLY A 149 3.38 5.93 17.14
CA GLY A 149 2.39 5.44 18.11
C GLY A 149 2.19 3.92 18.02
N ASP A 150 0.94 3.52 17.83
CA ASP A 150 0.52 2.11 17.80
C ASP A 150 0.34 1.55 16.38
N THR A 151 0.93 2.20 15.37
CA THR A 151 0.90 1.71 13.98
C THR A 151 1.71 0.42 13.84
N LEU A 152 1.20 -0.52 13.05
CA LEU A 152 1.86 -1.77 12.70
C LEU A 152 2.69 -1.62 11.42
N GLY A 153 3.70 -2.47 11.24
CA GLY A 153 4.60 -2.43 10.09
C GLY A 153 5.80 -1.50 10.26
N GLY A 154 5.95 -0.88 11.42
CA GLY A 154 7.14 -0.09 11.76
C GLY A 154 8.34 -0.97 12.11
N ASP A 155 8.12 -2.16 12.64
CA ASP A 155 9.11 -3.23 12.65
C ASP A 155 8.86 -4.12 11.42
N LEU A 156 9.91 -4.34 10.62
CA LEU A 156 9.81 -5.13 9.40
C LEU A 156 9.32 -6.56 9.66
N GLU A 157 9.66 -7.14 10.81
CA GLU A 157 9.19 -8.46 11.20
C GLU A 157 7.66 -8.55 11.29
N GLU A 158 6.98 -7.47 11.64
CA GLU A 158 5.52 -7.45 11.71
C GLU A 158 4.87 -7.66 10.34
N LEU A 159 5.49 -7.13 9.26
CA LEU A 159 5.03 -7.38 7.90
C LEU A 159 5.11 -8.86 7.56
N LYS A 160 6.22 -9.52 7.94
CA LYS A 160 6.39 -10.96 7.75
C LYS A 160 5.38 -11.76 8.55
N LEU A 161 5.14 -11.40 9.80
CA LEU A 161 4.16 -12.08 10.66
C LEU A 161 2.72 -11.94 10.12
N ILE A 162 2.39 -10.82 9.46
CA ILE A 162 1.11 -10.67 8.75
C ILE A 162 1.09 -11.59 7.53
N ILE A 163 2.14 -11.56 6.69
CA ILE A 163 2.24 -12.38 5.48
C ILE A 163 2.12 -13.87 5.83
N ASP A 164 2.75 -14.32 6.91
CA ASP A 164 2.72 -15.73 7.31
C ASP A 164 1.31 -16.25 7.65
N GLN A 165 0.40 -15.34 8.05
CA GLN A 165 -1.00 -15.66 8.33
C GLN A 165 -1.95 -15.41 7.14
N VAL A 166 -1.48 -14.81 6.04
CA VAL A 166 -2.26 -14.68 4.80
C VAL A 166 -2.35 -16.02 4.10
N GLU A 167 -3.54 -16.42 3.64
CA GLU A 167 -3.81 -17.71 3.00
C GLU A 167 -3.28 -17.76 1.55
N GLU A 168 -3.65 -16.76 0.73
CA GLU A 168 -3.23 -16.63 -0.69
C GLU A 168 -1.91 -15.84 -0.78
N LYS A 169 -0.77 -16.54 -0.58
CA LYS A 169 0.57 -15.93 -0.54
C LYS A 169 0.95 -15.21 -1.83
N GLU A 170 0.48 -15.68 -2.96
CA GLU A 170 0.71 -15.10 -4.29
C GLU A 170 0.01 -13.74 -4.46
N ARG A 171 -0.97 -13.42 -3.60
CA ARG A 171 -1.73 -12.19 -3.62
C ARG A 171 -1.34 -11.19 -2.52
N VAL A 172 -0.20 -11.36 -1.90
CA VAL A 172 0.35 -10.39 -0.93
C VAL A 172 1.78 -10.03 -1.30
N GLY A 173 2.20 -8.82 -0.95
CA GLY A 173 3.56 -8.32 -1.13
C GLY A 173 3.86 -7.18 -0.17
N VAL A 174 5.04 -6.59 -0.30
CA VAL A 174 5.51 -5.48 0.53
C VAL A 174 5.92 -4.30 -0.34
N CYS A 175 5.58 -3.10 0.12
CA CYS A 175 6.14 -1.84 -0.36
C CYS A 175 7.11 -1.29 0.69
N LEU A 176 8.30 -0.90 0.26
CA LEU A 176 9.28 -0.24 1.10
C LEU A 176 9.22 1.28 0.87
N ASP A 177 8.76 2.04 1.86
CA ASP A 177 8.77 3.50 1.85
C ASP A 177 10.02 4.01 2.56
N THR A 178 10.82 4.82 1.85
CA THR A 178 12.10 5.34 2.36
C THR A 178 11.91 6.39 3.46
N CYS A 179 10.87 7.22 3.39
CA CYS A 179 10.55 8.18 4.44
C CYS A 179 10.13 7.46 5.73
N HIS A 180 9.28 6.44 5.62
CA HIS A 180 8.89 5.63 6.76
C HIS A 180 10.07 4.86 7.36
N ALA A 181 10.96 4.32 6.54
CA ALA A 181 12.17 3.64 6.99
C ALA A 181 13.11 4.62 7.73
N MET A 182 13.33 5.82 7.17
CA MET A 182 14.11 6.88 7.82
C MET A 182 13.51 7.23 9.19
N ALA A 183 12.22 7.50 9.23
CA ALA A 183 11.54 7.82 10.48
C ALA A 183 11.51 6.65 11.48
N ALA A 184 11.53 5.39 11.02
CA ALA A 184 11.63 4.20 11.87
C ALA A 184 13.05 3.97 12.46
N GLY A 185 14.07 4.71 11.97
CA GLY A 185 15.42 4.68 12.54
C GLY A 185 16.50 4.13 11.61
N TYR A 186 16.20 3.90 10.32
CA TYR A 186 17.23 3.59 9.32
C TYR A 186 17.74 4.90 8.72
N ASP A 187 18.97 5.28 9.03
CA ASP A 187 19.57 6.51 8.48
C ASP A 187 19.96 6.31 7.02
N LEU A 188 19.02 6.58 6.12
CA LEU A 188 19.24 6.42 4.68
C LEU A 188 20.11 7.52 4.05
N SER A 189 20.57 8.51 4.83
CA SER A 189 21.55 9.48 4.38
C SER A 189 22.99 8.92 4.40
N THR A 190 23.19 7.72 4.98
CA THR A 190 24.47 7.04 5.08
C THR A 190 24.45 5.68 4.37
N PRO A 191 25.57 5.24 3.75
CA PRO A 191 25.67 3.89 3.19
C PRO A 191 25.37 2.80 4.23
N GLU A 192 25.88 2.95 5.45
CA GLU A 192 25.71 1.97 6.55
C GLU A 192 24.25 1.82 6.96
N GLY A 193 23.50 2.92 7.01
CA GLY A 193 22.06 2.90 7.32
C GLY A 193 21.25 2.24 6.22
N PHE A 194 21.60 2.47 4.96
CA PHE A 194 21.00 1.79 3.83
C PHE A 194 21.31 0.29 3.81
N GLU A 195 22.57 -0.10 4.00
CA GLU A 195 22.96 -1.51 4.09
C GLU A 195 22.25 -2.22 5.24
N ARG A 196 22.13 -1.58 6.40
CA ARG A 196 21.36 -2.12 7.53
C ARG A 196 19.90 -2.37 7.15
N LEU A 197 19.25 -1.42 6.49
CA LEU A 197 17.87 -1.60 6.01
C LEU A 197 17.78 -2.81 5.08
N CYS A 198 18.68 -2.91 4.11
CA CYS A 198 18.71 -4.03 3.15
C CYS A 198 18.91 -5.37 3.84
N CYS A 199 19.87 -5.48 4.74
CA CYS A 199 20.13 -6.71 5.50
C CYS A 199 18.97 -7.10 6.40
N GLU A 200 18.37 -6.15 7.11
CA GLU A 200 17.22 -6.42 7.97
C GLU A 200 15.97 -6.77 7.15
N PHE A 201 15.76 -6.12 5.99
CA PHE A 201 14.65 -6.46 5.10
C PHE A 201 14.77 -7.90 4.59
N GLU A 202 15.97 -8.28 4.09
CA GLU A 202 16.20 -9.65 3.64
C GLU A 202 16.00 -10.67 4.76
N THR A 203 16.53 -10.39 5.95
CA THR A 203 16.50 -11.35 7.06
C THR A 203 15.10 -11.49 7.67
N LYS A 204 14.35 -10.39 7.79
CA LYS A 204 13.06 -10.35 8.49
C LYS A 204 11.87 -10.56 7.56
N VAL A 205 11.96 -10.10 6.30
CA VAL A 205 10.87 -10.14 5.32
C VAL A 205 11.22 -11.06 4.16
N GLY A 206 12.37 -10.83 3.50
CA GLY A 206 12.83 -11.48 2.29
C GLY A 206 12.49 -10.71 1.01
N TRP A 207 13.49 -10.55 0.11
CA TRP A 207 13.34 -9.80 -1.14
C TRP A 207 12.25 -10.32 -2.06
N GLN A 208 11.89 -11.62 -1.97
CA GLN A 208 10.82 -12.22 -2.75
C GLN A 208 9.44 -11.58 -2.50
N TRP A 209 9.27 -10.87 -1.37
CA TRP A 209 8.03 -10.16 -1.03
C TRP A 209 8.01 -8.71 -1.50
N LEU A 210 9.17 -8.13 -1.86
CA LEU A 210 9.24 -6.74 -2.30
C LEU A 210 8.64 -6.59 -3.71
N VAL A 211 7.54 -5.84 -3.82
CA VAL A 211 6.84 -5.60 -5.09
C VAL A 211 6.71 -4.12 -5.42
N GLY A 212 7.06 -3.23 -4.48
CA GLY A 212 7.01 -1.80 -4.67
C GLY A 212 7.96 -1.03 -3.76
N VAL A 213 8.34 0.17 -4.18
CA VAL A 213 9.14 1.10 -3.39
C VAL A 213 8.56 2.50 -3.54
N HIS A 214 8.24 3.14 -2.44
CA HIS A 214 7.98 4.58 -2.38
C HIS A 214 9.30 5.30 -2.06
N ILE A 215 9.80 6.07 -3.00
CA ILE A 215 11.00 6.89 -2.77
C ILE A 215 10.52 8.27 -2.37
N ASN A 216 10.47 8.49 -1.06
CA ASN A 216 10.05 9.74 -0.44
C ASN A 216 11.20 10.33 0.37
N ASP A 217 11.31 11.65 0.33
CA ASP A 217 12.22 12.38 1.23
C ASP A 217 11.61 12.51 2.63
N SER A 218 12.45 12.68 3.65
CA SER A 218 12.04 12.83 5.04
C SER A 218 12.34 14.23 5.56
N LEU A 219 11.33 14.88 6.14
CA LEU A 219 11.52 16.16 6.83
C LEU A 219 12.17 16.00 8.21
N GLY A 220 12.08 14.81 8.79
CA GLY A 220 12.60 14.49 10.12
C GLY A 220 13.91 13.70 10.07
N PRO A 221 14.70 13.73 11.16
CA PRO A 221 15.87 12.87 11.26
C PRO A 221 15.50 11.39 11.41
N ALA A 222 16.50 10.53 11.24
CA ALA A 222 16.34 9.10 11.52
C ALA A 222 15.81 8.87 12.94
N GLY A 223 14.79 8.02 13.06
CA GLY A 223 14.16 7.72 14.36
C GLY A 223 13.21 8.80 14.87
N SER A 224 12.76 9.72 14.02
CA SER A 224 11.76 10.74 14.41
C SER A 224 10.38 10.19 14.72
N HIS A 225 10.04 9.03 14.18
CA HIS A 225 8.71 8.36 14.27
C HIS A 225 7.55 9.22 13.80
N ARG A 226 7.76 10.08 12.80
CA ARG A 226 6.76 11.03 12.28
C ARG A 226 6.75 11.03 10.75
#